data_d49e554ee2086813646376d6be040968
#
_entry.id   d49e554ee2086813646376d6be040968
#
_cell.length_a   1.000
_cell.length_b   1.000
_cell.length_c   1.000
_cell.angle_alpha   90.00
_cell.angle_beta   90.00
_cell.angle_gamma   90.00
#
_symmetry.space_group_name_H-M   'P 1'
#
loop_
_entity.id
_entity.type
_entity.pdbx_description
1 polymer ?
#
loop_
_entity_poly.entity_id
_entity_poly.type
_entity_poly.pdbx_seq_one_letter_code
_entity_poly.pdbx_strand_id
1 'polypeptide(L)'
;LNRADWTLSEPDIDLIILCLGANDMLRGIQPKETKSNLEKIIKIAQDKNIEIILAGMIAPTSHGFSYKKKFDKIFPDLAKKFKIELIPFLLEGVAMKPEFNLSDGIHPNEKGTIIMSRTLEETIIKTYNKKN
;
A
#
# COMPACT_ATOMS: atom_id res chain seq x y z
N LEU A 1 11.41 3.58 -5.75
CA LEU A 1 12.49 3.78 -4.80
C LEU A 1 13.27 5.06 -5.09
N ASN A 2 13.74 5.28 -6.32
CA ASN A 2 14.64 6.38 -6.69
C ASN A 2 14.14 7.80 -6.36
N ARG A 3 12.84 8.00 -6.19
CA ARG A 3 12.26 9.30 -5.80
C ARG A 3 11.94 9.41 -4.31
N ALA A 4 12.09 8.33 -3.56
CA ALA A 4 11.63 8.28 -2.17
C ALA A 4 12.36 9.31 -1.29
N ASP A 5 13.68 9.38 -1.38
CA ASP A 5 14.48 10.35 -0.62
C ASP A 5 14.08 11.78 -0.92
N TRP A 6 13.92 12.12 -2.20
CA TRP A 6 13.51 13.45 -2.63
C TRP A 6 12.10 13.79 -2.17
N THR A 7 11.13 12.89 -2.43
CA THR A 7 9.72 13.09 -2.04
C THR A 7 9.58 13.25 -0.52
N LEU A 8 10.30 12.44 0.26
CA LEU A 8 10.25 12.46 1.72
C LEU A 8 11.16 13.53 2.34
N SER A 9 11.84 14.35 1.53
CA SER A 9 12.63 15.51 1.98
C SER A 9 11.86 16.82 1.94
N GLU A 10 10.61 16.81 1.41
CA GLU A 10 9.73 17.96 1.52
C GLU A 10 9.48 18.29 2.99
N PRO A 11 9.44 19.57 3.36
CA PRO A 11 9.18 19.98 4.74
C PRO A 11 7.75 19.65 5.15
N ASP A 12 7.54 19.52 6.46
CA ASP A 12 6.22 19.45 7.09
C ASP A 12 5.38 18.20 6.69
N ILE A 13 6.05 17.08 6.38
CA ILE A 13 5.38 15.78 6.20
C ILE A 13 5.29 15.06 7.54
N ASP A 14 4.10 14.99 8.11
CA ASP A 14 3.84 14.25 9.36
C ASP A 14 3.48 12.78 9.12
N LEU A 15 2.81 12.47 8.00
CA LEU A 15 2.28 11.15 7.70
C LEU A 15 2.30 10.88 6.20
N ILE A 16 2.64 9.64 5.83
CA ILE A 16 2.49 9.15 4.45
C ILE A 16 1.59 7.92 4.40
N ILE A 17 0.87 7.80 3.30
CA ILE A 17 0.18 6.56 2.92
C ILE A 17 1.01 5.90 1.82
N LEU A 18 1.69 4.81 2.17
CA LEU A 18 2.55 4.07 1.24
C LEU A 18 1.71 3.06 0.45
N CYS A 19 1.28 3.46 -0.75
CA CYS A 19 0.46 2.66 -1.66
C CYS A 19 1.28 2.32 -2.91
N LEU A 20 2.16 1.32 -2.80
CA LEU A 20 3.03 0.86 -3.88
C LEU A 20 3.08 -0.67 -3.95
N GLY A 21 3.51 -1.21 -5.10
CA GLY A 21 3.66 -2.65 -5.34
C GLY A 21 2.65 -3.23 -6.32
N ALA A 22 1.53 -2.55 -6.60
CA ALA A 22 0.53 -3.04 -7.56
C ALA A 22 1.14 -3.22 -8.96
N ASN A 23 1.91 -2.26 -9.46
CA ASN A 23 2.57 -2.37 -10.76
C ASN A 23 3.64 -3.47 -10.80
N ASP A 24 4.36 -3.68 -9.69
CA ASP A 24 5.30 -4.79 -9.57
C ASP A 24 4.57 -6.13 -9.71
N MET A 25 3.44 -6.26 -9.02
CA MET A 25 2.58 -7.42 -9.07
C MET A 25 2.05 -7.67 -10.48
N LEU A 26 1.52 -6.65 -11.16
CA LEU A 26 0.99 -6.78 -12.52
C LEU A 26 2.07 -7.21 -13.52
N ARG A 27 3.31 -6.79 -13.32
CA ARG A 27 4.47 -7.13 -14.14
C ARG A 27 5.14 -8.45 -13.74
N GLY A 28 4.68 -9.11 -12.70
CA GLY A 28 5.28 -10.36 -12.20
C GLY A 28 6.67 -10.19 -11.59
N ILE A 29 7.00 -8.99 -11.10
CA ILE A 29 8.26 -8.73 -10.39
C ILE A 29 8.32 -9.65 -9.15
N GLN A 30 9.50 -10.18 -8.87
CA GLN A 30 9.66 -11.10 -7.74
C GLN A 30 9.22 -10.47 -6.41
N PRO A 31 8.36 -11.13 -5.62
CA PRO A 31 7.86 -10.57 -4.35
C PRO A 31 8.96 -10.13 -3.39
N LYS A 32 10.12 -10.79 -3.42
CA LYS A 32 11.29 -10.43 -2.63
C LYS A 32 11.83 -9.04 -2.99
N GLU A 33 11.80 -8.68 -4.26
CA GLU A 33 12.27 -7.38 -4.74
C GLU A 33 11.30 -6.28 -4.32
N THR A 34 10.00 -6.46 -4.53
CA THR A 34 8.96 -5.53 -4.06
C THR A 34 9.07 -5.33 -2.54
N LYS A 35 9.21 -6.41 -1.77
CA LYS A 35 9.39 -6.34 -0.31
C LYS A 35 10.62 -5.52 0.07
N SER A 36 11.76 -5.77 -0.57
CA SER A 36 13.01 -5.03 -0.32
C SER A 36 12.87 -3.53 -0.62
N ASN A 37 12.20 -3.18 -1.70
CA ASN A 37 11.99 -1.78 -2.07
C ASN A 37 11.05 -1.06 -1.11
N LEU A 38 9.94 -1.68 -0.70
CA LEU A 38 9.04 -1.13 0.31
C LEU A 38 9.75 -0.96 1.66
N GLU A 39 10.55 -1.95 2.07
CA GLU A 39 11.35 -1.88 3.30
C GLU A 39 12.30 -0.68 3.33
N LYS A 40 12.98 -0.41 2.21
CA LYS A 40 13.87 0.76 2.09
C LYS A 40 13.10 2.08 2.23
N ILE A 41 11.92 2.20 1.59
CA ILE A 41 11.09 3.41 1.68
C ILE A 41 10.60 3.61 3.12
N ILE A 42 10.15 2.53 3.78
CA ILE A 42 9.72 2.59 5.18
C ILE A 42 10.84 3.08 6.08
N LYS A 43 12.07 2.57 5.90
CA LYS A 43 13.22 3.02 6.69
C LYS A 43 13.52 4.51 6.48
N ILE A 44 13.53 4.99 5.22
CA ILE A 44 13.74 6.40 4.92
C ILE A 44 12.70 7.28 5.64
N ALA A 45 11.43 6.89 5.62
CA ALA A 45 10.38 7.65 6.30
C ALA A 45 10.54 7.61 7.83
N GLN A 46 10.87 6.45 8.42
CA GLN A 46 11.12 6.33 9.86
C GLN A 46 12.33 7.12 10.32
N ASP A 47 13.42 7.14 9.55
CA ASP A 47 14.62 7.93 9.84
C ASP A 47 14.35 9.45 9.85
N LYS A 48 13.27 9.87 9.16
CA LYS A 48 12.78 11.26 9.13
C LYS A 48 11.64 11.53 10.14
N ASN A 49 11.30 10.58 11.00
CA ASN A 49 10.19 10.64 11.95
C ASN A 49 8.81 10.83 11.29
N ILE A 50 8.66 10.40 10.03
CA ILE A 50 7.40 10.44 9.31
C ILE A 50 6.56 9.21 9.65
N GLU A 51 5.31 9.40 10.04
CA GLU A 51 4.36 8.31 10.28
C GLU A 51 3.99 7.60 8.98
N ILE A 52 3.69 6.29 9.07
CA ILE A 52 3.42 5.49 7.87
C ILE A 52 2.15 4.68 8.06
N ILE A 53 1.24 4.78 7.09
CA ILE A 53 0.18 3.82 6.85
C ILE A 53 0.55 3.03 5.60
N LEU A 54 0.72 1.71 5.74
CA LEU A 54 1.02 0.82 4.62
C LEU A 54 -0.28 0.32 4.01
N ALA A 55 -0.53 0.66 2.74
CA ALA A 55 -1.69 0.19 2.01
C ALA A 55 -1.38 -1.16 1.33
N GLY A 56 -1.99 -2.24 1.83
CA GLY A 56 -1.81 -3.59 1.34
C GLY A 56 -2.50 -3.85 0.01
N MET A 57 -1.94 -4.80 -0.73
CA MET A 57 -2.45 -5.32 -2.00
C MET A 57 -2.52 -6.84 -1.95
N ILE A 58 -3.46 -7.42 -2.70
CA ILE A 58 -3.64 -8.86 -2.85
C ILE A 58 -3.40 -9.22 -4.31
N ALA A 59 -2.51 -10.19 -4.55
CA ALA A 59 -2.20 -10.63 -5.91
C ALA A 59 -3.29 -11.53 -6.47
N PRO A 60 -3.63 -11.42 -7.77
CA PRO A 60 -4.41 -12.42 -8.47
C PRO A 60 -3.61 -13.71 -8.62
N THR A 61 -4.27 -14.78 -9.08
CA THR A 61 -3.62 -16.08 -9.32
C THR A 61 -2.95 -16.19 -10.68
N SER A 62 -2.96 -15.15 -11.50
CA SER A 62 -2.40 -15.11 -12.86
C SER A 62 -0.91 -15.48 -12.93
N HIS A 63 -0.13 -15.16 -11.89
CA HIS A 63 1.27 -15.53 -11.75
C HIS A 63 1.47 -16.81 -10.91
N GLY A 64 0.40 -17.56 -10.66
CA GLY A 64 0.38 -18.81 -9.90
C GLY A 64 0.25 -18.61 -8.38
N PHE A 65 -0.21 -19.69 -7.72
CA PHE A 65 -0.48 -19.67 -6.27
C PHE A 65 0.77 -19.43 -5.41
N SER A 66 1.93 -19.91 -5.84
CA SER A 66 3.19 -19.68 -5.13
C SER A 66 3.57 -18.19 -5.09
N TYR A 67 3.41 -17.49 -6.23
CA TYR A 67 3.62 -16.07 -6.33
C TYR A 67 2.65 -15.31 -5.42
N LYS A 68 1.35 -15.59 -5.57
CA LYS A 68 0.30 -14.97 -4.75
C LYS A 68 0.60 -15.11 -3.25
N LYS A 69 0.88 -16.32 -2.78
CA LYS A 69 1.19 -16.58 -1.36
C LYS A 69 2.37 -15.77 -0.85
N LYS A 70 3.42 -15.60 -1.66
CA LYS A 70 4.59 -14.81 -1.29
C LYS A 70 4.30 -13.32 -1.32
N PHE A 71 3.54 -12.85 -2.33
CA PHE A 71 3.22 -11.44 -2.48
C PHE A 71 2.28 -10.95 -1.37
N ASP A 72 1.20 -11.69 -1.10
CA ASP A 72 0.20 -11.32 -0.10
C ASP A 72 0.79 -11.19 1.32
N LYS A 73 1.91 -11.88 1.60
CA LYS A 73 2.61 -11.81 2.89
C LYS A 73 3.49 -10.56 3.04
N ILE A 74 3.80 -9.84 1.96
CA ILE A 74 4.73 -8.70 2.01
C ILE A 74 4.23 -7.64 3.01
N PHE A 75 2.99 -7.22 2.85
CA PHE A 75 2.43 -6.10 3.60
C PHE A 75 2.27 -6.39 5.09
N PRO A 76 1.62 -7.51 5.51
CA PRO A 76 1.52 -7.83 6.93
C PRO A 76 2.88 -8.09 7.58
N ASP A 77 3.85 -8.71 6.87
CA ASP A 77 5.19 -8.92 7.39
C ASP A 77 5.91 -7.59 7.66
N LEU A 78 5.83 -6.63 6.71
CA LEU A 78 6.44 -5.31 6.85
C LEU A 78 5.76 -4.50 7.95
N ALA A 79 4.44 -4.48 7.99
CA ALA A 79 3.69 -3.76 9.02
C ALA A 79 4.06 -4.25 10.43
N LYS A 80 4.16 -5.57 10.62
CA LYS A 80 4.58 -6.18 11.87
C LYS A 80 6.04 -5.85 12.21
N LYS A 81 6.95 -5.97 11.21
CA LYS A 81 8.39 -5.73 11.40
C LYS A 81 8.67 -4.30 11.83
N PHE A 82 8.03 -3.32 11.19
CA PHE A 82 8.26 -1.90 11.41
C PHE A 82 7.27 -1.25 12.39
N LYS A 83 6.31 -2.03 12.91
CA LYS A 83 5.27 -1.57 13.86
C LYS A 83 4.48 -0.38 13.32
N ILE A 84 4.12 -0.43 12.03
CA ILE A 84 3.34 0.60 11.34
C ILE A 84 1.90 0.13 11.09
N GLU A 85 0.98 1.08 10.91
CA GLU A 85 -0.41 0.77 10.58
C GLU A 85 -0.53 0.14 9.20
N LEU A 86 -1.44 -0.84 9.08
CA LEU A 86 -1.70 -1.57 7.84
C LEU A 86 -3.17 -1.44 7.46
N ILE A 87 -3.41 -1.07 6.22
CA ILE A 87 -4.67 -1.35 5.54
C ILE A 87 -4.49 -2.70 4.83
N PRO A 88 -5.16 -3.77 5.26
CA PRO A 88 -4.90 -5.12 4.74
C PRO A 88 -5.06 -5.24 3.22
N PHE A 89 -6.11 -4.61 2.69
CA PHE A 89 -6.37 -4.55 1.26
C PHE A 89 -7.07 -3.23 0.88
N LEU A 90 -6.34 -2.34 0.23
CA LEU A 90 -6.86 -1.01 -0.13
C LEU A 90 -8.06 -1.07 -1.08
N LEU A 91 -8.11 -2.06 -1.96
CA LEU A 91 -9.19 -2.25 -2.93
C LEU A 91 -10.32 -3.15 -2.43
N GLU A 92 -10.45 -3.31 -1.10
CA GLU A 92 -11.56 -4.07 -0.50
C GLU A 92 -12.90 -3.48 -0.96
N GLY A 93 -13.79 -4.34 -1.45
CA GLY A 93 -15.09 -3.92 -1.98
C GLY A 93 -15.05 -3.28 -3.38
N VAL A 94 -13.89 -3.03 -3.98
CA VAL A 94 -13.70 -2.40 -5.30
C VAL A 94 -13.14 -3.36 -6.33
N ALA A 95 -12.10 -4.11 -5.96
CA ALA A 95 -11.40 -5.00 -6.88
C ALA A 95 -12.34 -5.99 -7.56
N MET A 96 -12.13 -6.21 -8.86
CA MET A 96 -12.89 -7.14 -9.71
C MET A 96 -14.40 -6.84 -9.84
N LYS A 97 -14.85 -5.64 -9.47
CA LYS A 97 -16.23 -5.22 -9.65
C LYS A 97 -16.31 -4.19 -10.77
N PRO A 98 -16.87 -4.53 -11.95
CA PRO A 98 -16.92 -3.63 -13.10
C PRO A 98 -17.56 -2.27 -12.80
N GLU A 99 -18.58 -2.24 -11.92
CA GLU A 99 -19.28 -1.03 -11.52
C GLU A 99 -18.43 -0.03 -10.73
N PHE A 100 -17.28 -0.46 -10.19
CA PHE A 100 -16.35 0.35 -9.38
C PHE A 100 -15.00 0.58 -10.04
N ASN A 101 -14.80 0.04 -11.26
CA ASN A 101 -13.53 0.16 -11.98
C ASN A 101 -13.74 0.84 -13.34
N LEU A 102 -12.67 1.38 -13.89
CA LEU A 102 -12.61 1.84 -15.26
C LEU A 102 -12.71 0.65 -16.23
N SER A 103 -12.80 0.93 -17.52
CA SER A 103 -12.91 -0.10 -18.56
C SER A 103 -11.73 -1.07 -18.63
N ASP A 104 -10.58 -0.70 -18.05
CA ASP A 104 -9.40 -1.56 -17.93
C ASP A 104 -9.54 -2.66 -16.84
N GLY A 105 -10.57 -2.55 -15.98
CA GLY A 105 -10.84 -3.50 -14.89
C GLY A 105 -9.83 -3.46 -13.74
N ILE A 106 -8.90 -2.50 -13.75
CA ILE A 106 -7.78 -2.39 -12.81
C ILE A 106 -7.87 -1.14 -11.95
N HIS A 107 -8.15 0.00 -12.58
CA HIS A 107 -8.18 1.28 -11.90
C HIS A 107 -9.59 1.62 -11.42
N PRO A 108 -9.75 2.03 -10.15
CA PRO A 108 -11.04 2.47 -9.63
C PRO A 108 -11.60 3.64 -10.42
N ASN A 109 -12.90 3.62 -10.68
CA ASN A 109 -13.65 4.77 -11.16
C ASN A 109 -14.04 5.68 -9.97
N GLU A 110 -14.82 6.73 -10.22
CA GLU A 110 -15.27 7.67 -9.19
C GLU A 110 -15.96 6.96 -8.01
N LYS A 111 -16.85 6.01 -8.27
CA LYS A 111 -17.56 5.25 -7.22
C LYS A 111 -16.59 4.37 -6.42
N GLY A 112 -15.65 3.72 -7.10
CA GLY A 112 -14.61 2.91 -6.46
C GLY A 112 -13.68 3.76 -5.59
N THR A 113 -13.32 4.96 -6.05
CA THR A 113 -12.51 5.91 -5.29
C THR A 113 -13.19 6.36 -3.99
N ILE A 114 -14.51 6.56 -4.00
CA ILE A 114 -15.28 6.87 -2.79
C ILE A 114 -15.20 5.73 -1.77
N ILE A 115 -15.27 4.48 -2.20
CA ILE A 115 -15.13 3.31 -1.30
C ILE A 115 -13.70 3.27 -0.72
N MET A 116 -12.69 3.45 -1.55
CA MET A 116 -11.28 3.49 -1.10
C MET A 116 -11.03 4.62 -0.10
N SER A 117 -11.62 5.81 -0.33
CA SER A 117 -11.42 6.94 0.59
C SER A 117 -11.95 6.66 1.98
N ARG A 118 -13.06 5.95 2.11
CA ARG A 118 -13.61 5.53 3.41
C ARG A 118 -12.68 4.55 4.14
N THR A 119 -12.13 3.58 3.40
CA THR A 119 -11.13 2.64 3.96
C THR A 119 -9.88 3.38 4.47
N LEU A 120 -9.43 4.41 3.76
CA LEU A 120 -8.33 5.26 4.18
C LEU A 120 -8.67 6.11 5.39
N GLU A 121 -9.83 6.78 5.38
CA GLU A 121 -10.30 7.68 6.43
C GLU A 121 -10.30 7.02 7.81
N GLU A 122 -10.89 5.83 7.93
CA GLU A 122 -10.93 5.09 9.20
C GLU A 122 -9.54 4.86 9.78
N THR A 123 -8.58 4.47 8.92
CA THR A 123 -7.21 4.19 9.35
C THR A 123 -6.44 5.47 9.69
N ILE A 124 -6.64 6.55 8.93
CA ILE A 124 -6.02 7.86 9.18
C ILE A 124 -6.49 8.42 10.52
N ILE A 125 -7.79 8.44 10.77
CA ILE A 125 -8.38 8.91 12.04
C ILE A 125 -7.83 8.11 13.20
N LYS A 126 -7.80 6.77 13.09
CA LYS A 126 -7.24 5.91 14.12
C LYS A 126 -5.77 6.20 14.41
N THR A 127 -4.98 6.43 13.38
CA THR A 127 -3.54 6.74 13.50
C THR A 127 -3.33 8.09 14.15
N TYR A 128 -4.10 9.10 13.74
CA TYR A 128 -4.05 10.45 14.30
C TYR A 128 -4.43 10.46 15.79
N ASN A 129 -5.50 9.78 16.17
CA ASN A 129 -6.00 9.73 17.55
C ASN A 129 -5.06 8.97 18.51
N LYS A 130 -4.15 8.14 18.01
CA LYS A 130 -3.12 7.48 18.84
C LYS A 130 -1.99 8.40 19.27
N LYS A 131 -1.82 9.54 18.58
CA LYS A 131 -0.76 10.52 18.85
C LYS A 131 -1.19 11.61 19.83
N ASN A 132 -2.48 11.82 20.00
CA ASN A 132 -3.09 12.81 20.88
C ASN A 132 -3.74 12.12 22.10
#